data_58164797978d24cbf420161d5abf3f5e
#
_entry.id   58164797978d24cbf420161d5abf3f5e
#
_cell.length_a   1.000
_cell.length_b   1.000
_cell.length_c   1.000
_cell.angle_alpha   90.00
_cell.angle_beta   90.00
_cell.angle_gamma   90.00
#
_symmetry.space_group_name_H-M   'P 1'
#
loop_
_entity.id
_entity.type
_entity.pdbx_description
1 polymer ?
#
loop_
_entity_poly.entity_id
_entity_poly.type
_entity_poly.pdbx_seq_one_letter_code
_entity_poly.pdbx_strand_id
1 'polypeptide(L)'
;MASAGDHKETSLRACIAHMLNIDLSEVPISREAKLGQWLALRNLGLVPVASPETFQWPGYFLGLRRDSSSWAVFFGIPPGIVYDPMGEPDGKIDATMDAAFVLAKHDPQRGTETGSGTESVGMVELNALAAEAEGPMRPVSAAEAVEGRGLLGDRYERGAGTFSSKGGRGYDLTLVEAEALEELSARGVELAPAKARRNLVARGIALDDLIGQRFRVGEVECFGQRRCEPCSHLERLTRPGVLRGLVHRGGLRADVLSDGEIRVGDRVEALA
;
A
#
# COMPACT_ATOMS: atom_id res chain seq x y z
N MET A 1 -0.98 3.55 -38.57
CA MET A 1 -0.01 3.00 -37.62
C MET A 1 0.26 4.09 -36.61
N ALA A 2 0.00 3.85 -35.32
CA ALA A 2 0.31 4.82 -34.26
C ALA A 2 1.84 5.00 -34.18
N SER A 3 2.29 6.23 -33.95
CA SER A 3 3.74 6.50 -33.83
C SER A 3 4.27 5.96 -32.48
N ALA A 4 5.58 5.71 -32.38
CA ALA A 4 6.20 5.28 -31.12
C ALA A 4 5.93 6.29 -29.96
N GLY A 5 5.74 7.57 -30.29
CA GLY A 5 5.33 8.60 -29.34
C GLY A 5 3.93 8.41 -28.81
N ASP A 6 2.99 7.97 -29.65
CA ASP A 6 1.60 7.74 -29.26
C ASP A 6 1.48 6.53 -28.32
N HIS A 7 2.27 5.48 -28.53
CA HIS A 7 2.33 4.31 -27.65
C HIS A 7 2.88 4.67 -26.27
N LYS A 8 3.93 5.47 -26.21
CA LYS A 8 4.55 5.92 -24.96
C LYS A 8 3.61 6.78 -24.12
N GLU A 9 2.90 7.69 -24.76
CA GLU A 9 1.90 8.53 -24.10
C GLU A 9 0.69 7.72 -23.60
N THR A 10 0.16 6.85 -24.44
CA THR A 10 -1.00 6.02 -24.09
C THR A 10 -0.67 5.10 -22.92
N SER A 11 0.51 4.46 -22.91
CA SER A 11 0.92 3.59 -21.81
C SER A 11 1.13 4.36 -20.49
N LEU A 12 1.71 5.56 -20.52
CA LEU A 12 1.88 6.40 -19.33
C LEU A 12 0.53 6.75 -18.70
N ARG A 13 -0.44 7.18 -19.51
CA ARG A 13 -1.78 7.51 -19.03
C ARG A 13 -2.48 6.30 -18.43
N ALA A 14 -2.38 5.14 -19.06
CA ALA A 14 -2.97 3.91 -18.57
C ALA A 14 -2.34 3.48 -17.23
N CYS A 15 -1.02 3.62 -17.07
CA CYS A 15 -0.34 3.36 -15.81
C CYS A 15 -0.78 4.31 -14.69
N ILE A 16 -0.91 5.62 -14.98
CA ILE A 16 -1.40 6.60 -14.01
C ILE A 16 -2.85 6.32 -13.63
N ALA A 17 -3.72 6.02 -14.60
CA ALA A 17 -5.11 5.63 -14.34
C ALA A 17 -5.18 4.40 -13.44
N HIS A 18 -4.34 3.38 -13.72
CA HIS A 18 -4.24 2.18 -12.90
C HIS A 18 -3.78 2.50 -11.46
N MET A 19 -2.71 3.29 -11.30
CA MET A 19 -2.18 3.66 -9.97
C MET A 19 -3.16 4.48 -9.16
N LEU A 20 -3.96 5.33 -9.79
CA LEU A 20 -4.97 6.16 -9.14
C LEU A 20 -6.34 5.49 -9.04
N ASN A 21 -6.51 4.32 -9.67
CA ASN A 21 -7.78 3.60 -9.75
C ASN A 21 -8.95 4.46 -10.29
N ILE A 22 -8.69 5.17 -11.40
CA ILE A 22 -9.65 6.02 -12.11
C ILE A 22 -9.82 5.58 -13.56
N ASP A 23 -10.82 6.10 -14.25
CA ASP A 23 -11.00 5.83 -15.68
C ASP A 23 -9.90 6.50 -16.51
N LEU A 24 -9.45 5.83 -17.57
CA LEU A 24 -8.41 6.35 -18.46
C LEU A 24 -8.80 7.69 -19.09
N SER A 25 -10.08 7.93 -19.32
CA SER A 25 -10.60 9.18 -19.88
C SER A 25 -10.41 10.38 -18.96
N GLU A 26 -10.24 10.16 -17.66
CA GLU A 26 -9.97 11.21 -16.67
C GLU A 26 -8.52 11.72 -16.72
N VAL A 27 -7.59 10.90 -17.22
CA VAL A 27 -6.18 11.28 -17.33
C VAL A 27 -5.97 12.08 -18.62
N PRO A 28 -5.52 13.33 -18.55
CA PRO A 28 -5.41 14.19 -19.74
C PRO A 28 -4.42 13.62 -20.75
N ILE A 29 -4.69 13.90 -22.04
CA ILE A 29 -3.72 13.66 -23.12
C ILE A 29 -2.54 14.59 -22.87
N SER A 30 -1.36 14.01 -22.71
CA SER A 30 -0.20 14.69 -22.20
C SER A 30 0.53 15.47 -23.30
N ARG A 31 0.55 16.79 -23.14
CA ARG A 31 1.84 17.48 -23.27
C ARG A 31 2.28 17.72 -21.83
N GLU A 32 3.54 17.45 -21.50
CA GLU A 32 4.07 17.36 -20.12
C GLU A 32 3.53 18.37 -19.08
N ALA A 33 3.29 19.61 -19.51
CA ALA A 33 2.73 20.66 -18.67
C ALA A 33 1.28 20.39 -18.18
N LYS A 34 0.45 19.74 -18.99
CA LYS A 34 -0.95 19.48 -18.62
C LYS A 34 -1.08 18.34 -17.62
N LEU A 35 -0.26 17.30 -17.77
CA LEU A 35 -0.25 16.18 -16.83
C LEU A 35 0.25 16.64 -15.46
N GLY A 36 1.34 17.39 -15.39
CA GLY A 36 1.85 17.96 -14.14
C GLY A 36 0.83 18.84 -13.42
N GLN A 37 0.16 19.75 -14.13
CA GLN A 37 -0.90 20.57 -13.56
C GLN A 37 -2.10 19.76 -13.08
N TRP A 38 -2.50 18.74 -13.85
CA TRP A 38 -3.60 17.86 -13.50
C TRP A 38 -3.29 17.02 -12.25
N LEU A 39 -2.06 16.53 -12.10
CA LEU A 39 -1.59 15.85 -10.91
C LEU A 39 -1.52 16.82 -9.71
N ALA A 40 -1.01 18.03 -9.90
CA ALA A 40 -0.92 19.04 -8.85
C ALA A 40 -2.29 19.42 -8.28
N LEU A 41 -3.34 19.50 -9.11
CA LEU A 41 -4.72 19.72 -8.66
C LEU A 41 -5.26 18.56 -7.78
N ARG A 42 -4.60 17.43 -7.79
CA ARG A 42 -4.88 16.25 -6.96
C ARG A 42 -3.89 16.07 -5.81
N ASN A 43 -3.07 17.10 -5.57
CA ASN A 43 -1.96 17.04 -4.60
C ASN A 43 -0.98 15.90 -4.89
N LEU A 44 -0.69 15.65 -6.17
CA LEU A 44 0.22 14.61 -6.63
C LEU A 44 1.31 15.19 -7.51
N GLY A 45 2.46 14.52 -7.53
CA GLY A 45 3.59 14.85 -8.41
C GLY A 45 4.33 13.59 -8.84
N LEU A 46 5.00 13.65 -9.99
CA LEU A 46 5.93 12.63 -10.46
C LEU A 46 7.34 13.02 -10.04
N VAL A 47 7.95 12.21 -9.18
CA VAL A 47 9.33 12.39 -8.73
C VAL A 47 10.24 11.52 -9.58
N PRO A 48 11.17 12.10 -10.36
CA PRO A 48 12.08 11.32 -11.19
C PRO A 48 13.09 10.55 -10.34
N VAL A 49 13.43 9.35 -10.79
CA VAL A 49 14.44 8.49 -10.18
C VAL A 49 15.76 8.67 -10.91
N ALA A 50 16.82 8.99 -10.16
CA ALA A 50 18.14 9.32 -10.74
C ALA A 50 18.83 8.13 -11.41
N SER A 51 18.64 6.92 -10.89
CA SER A 51 19.27 5.68 -11.40
C SER A 51 18.20 4.58 -11.54
N PRO A 52 17.39 4.62 -12.61
CA PRO A 52 16.27 3.71 -12.77
C PRO A 52 16.69 2.24 -12.86
N GLU A 53 17.87 1.93 -13.42
CA GLU A 53 18.39 0.58 -13.58
C GLU A 53 18.77 -0.12 -12.26
N THR A 54 19.02 0.66 -11.20
CA THR A 54 19.34 0.14 -9.86
C THR A 54 18.29 0.47 -8.82
N PHE A 55 17.18 1.10 -9.26
CA PHE A 55 16.15 1.57 -8.36
C PHE A 55 15.42 0.43 -7.69
N GLN A 56 15.37 0.49 -6.36
CA GLN A 56 14.61 -0.41 -5.52
C GLN A 56 13.66 0.40 -4.65
N TRP A 57 12.38 0.07 -4.71
CA TRP A 57 11.35 0.79 -3.99
C TRP A 57 10.30 -0.20 -3.45
N PRO A 58 9.94 -0.14 -2.16
CA PRO A 58 8.98 -1.08 -1.58
C PRO A 58 7.52 -0.82 -1.98
N GLY A 59 7.26 0.18 -2.81
CA GLY A 59 5.95 0.57 -3.28
C GLY A 59 5.79 0.49 -4.80
N TYR A 60 4.70 1.08 -5.29
CA TYR A 60 4.43 1.20 -6.71
C TYR A 60 5.20 2.36 -7.33
N PHE A 61 5.71 2.15 -8.53
CA PHE A 61 6.35 3.18 -9.33
C PHE A 61 6.16 2.95 -10.83
N LEU A 62 6.34 4.01 -11.61
CA LEU A 62 6.30 3.97 -13.07
C LEU A 62 7.68 3.68 -13.60
N GLY A 63 7.82 2.70 -14.49
CA GLY A 63 9.06 2.42 -15.22
C GLY A 63 8.85 2.47 -16.72
N LEU A 64 9.72 3.18 -17.44
CA LEU A 64 9.79 3.12 -18.88
C LEU A 64 10.63 1.92 -19.27
N ARG A 65 10.02 0.91 -19.80
CA ARG A 65 10.68 -0.33 -20.22
C ARG A 65 11.59 -0.07 -21.41
N ARG A 66 12.80 -0.63 -21.36
CA ARG A 66 13.79 -0.51 -22.44
C ARG A 66 13.40 -1.33 -23.67
N ASP A 67 12.85 -2.52 -23.46
CA ASP A 67 12.51 -3.48 -24.52
C ASP A 67 11.33 -3.01 -25.40
N SER A 68 10.31 -2.40 -24.82
CA SER A 68 9.09 -2.00 -25.51
C SER A 68 8.93 -0.48 -25.67
N SER A 69 9.78 0.30 -25.02
CA SER A 69 9.65 1.77 -24.93
C SER A 69 8.26 2.21 -24.45
N SER A 70 7.61 1.38 -23.63
CA SER A 70 6.32 1.63 -23.02
C SER A 70 6.43 1.76 -21.50
N TRP A 71 5.47 2.48 -20.88
CA TRP A 71 5.41 2.59 -19.43
C TRP A 71 4.68 1.37 -18.84
N ALA A 72 5.18 0.90 -17.71
CA ALA A 72 4.55 -0.12 -16.89
C ALA A 72 4.57 0.30 -15.41
N VAL A 73 3.69 -0.30 -14.60
CA VAL A 73 3.71 -0.15 -13.14
C VAL A 73 4.50 -1.29 -12.55
N PHE A 74 5.50 -0.95 -11.77
CA PHE A 74 6.36 -1.86 -11.03
C PHE A 74 6.02 -1.83 -9.54
N PHE A 75 6.36 -2.91 -8.84
CA PHE A 75 6.21 -3.01 -7.39
C PHE A 75 7.30 -3.89 -6.77
N GLY A 76 7.78 -3.47 -5.61
CA GLY A 76 8.58 -4.31 -4.70
C GLY A 76 10.08 -4.32 -4.93
N ILE A 77 10.75 -5.16 -4.14
CA ILE A 77 12.20 -5.36 -4.13
C ILE A 77 12.49 -6.88 -4.16
N PRO A 78 13.07 -7.43 -5.23
CA PRO A 78 13.34 -6.77 -6.53
C PRO A 78 12.06 -6.33 -7.22
N PRO A 79 12.11 -5.31 -8.09
CA PRO A 79 10.94 -4.81 -8.77
C PRO A 79 10.36 -5.84 -9.75
N GLY A 80 9.05 -6.02 -9.68
CA GLY A 80 8.28 -6.82 -10.62
C GLY A 80 7.18 -5.98 -11.29
N ILE A 81 6.89 -6.26 -12.57
CA ILE A 81 5.80 -5.59 -13.27
C ILE A 81 4.47 -6.11 -12.72
N VAL A 82 3.59 -5.20 -12.32
CA VAL A 82 2.25 -5.50 -11.81
C VAL A 82 1.14 -5.05 -12.75
N TYR A 83 1.45 -4.13 -13.66
CA TYR A 83 0.55 -3.68 -14.71
C TYR A 83 1.34 -3.20 -15.91
N ASP A 84 1.06 -3.76 -17.09
CA ASP A 84 1.62 -3.38 -18.38
C ASP A 84 0.48 -3.23 -19.40
N PRO A 85 0.12 -1.99 -19.77
CA PRO A 85 -0.99 -1.76 -20.70
C PRO A 85 -0.67 -2.17 -22.15
N MET A 86 0.60 -2.41 -22.47
CA MET A 86 1.08 -2.76 -23.80
C MET A 86 1.73 -4.15 -23.84
N GLY A 87 1.76 -4.86 -22.69
CA GLY A 87 2.41 -6.15 -22.54
C GLY A 87 1.69 -7.27 -23.24
N GLU A 88 2.44 -8.18 -23.84
CA GLU A 88 1.94 -9.47 -24.28
C GLU A 88 1.75 -10.40 -23.06
N PRO A 89 0.67 -11.21 -23.00
CA PRO A 89 0.33 -12.00 -21.81
C PRO A 89 1.39 -13.06 -21.40
N ASP A 90 2.35 -13.42 -22.27
CA ASP A 90 3.30 -14.52 -22.07
C ASP A 90 4.78 -14.13 -22.25
N GLY A 91 5.13 -12.84 -22.27
CA GLY A 91 6.52 -12.39 -22.47
C GLY A 91 7.38 -12.54 -21.21
N LYS A 92 8.64 -12.98 -21.38
CA LYS A 92 9.67 -12.84 -20.34
C LYS A 92 9.78 -11.35 -19.99
N ILE A 93 9.49 -11.02 -18.74
CA ILE A 93 9.51 -9.64 -18.26
C ILE A 93 10.96 -9.24 -18.02
N ASP A 94 11.52 -8.45 -18.93
CA ASP A 94 12.77 -7.73 -18.67
C ASP A 94 12.42 -6.48 -17.84
N ALA A 95 12.88 -6.44 -16.58
CA ALA A 95 12.68 -5.34 -15.66
C ALA A 95 13.65 -4.18 -15.88
N THR A 96 14.42 -4.16 -16.99
CA THR A 96 15.33 -3.04 -17.29
C THR A 96 14.54 -1.80 -17.71
N MET A 97 14.89 -0.66 -17.13
CA MET A 97 14.19 0.60 -17.29
C MET A 97 15.14 1.71 -17.77
N ASP A 98 14.66 2.54 -18.69
CA ASP A 98 15.38 3.74 -19.15
C ASP A 98 15.02 4.98 -18.30
N ALA A 99 13.85 4.98 -17.70
CA ALA A 99 13.41 6.04 -16.78
C ALA A 99 12.46 5.45 -15.75
N ALA A 100 12.43 6.03 -14.56
CA ALA A 100 11.44 5.69 -13.55
C ALA A 100 10.94 6.95 -12.82
N PHE A 101 9.69 6.89 -12.36
CA PHE A 101 9.07 7.95 -11.55
C PHE A 101 8.29 7.33 -10.40
N VAL A 102 8.39 7.94 -9.23
CA VAL A 102 7.50 7.68 -8.10
C VAL A 102 6.35 8.69 -8.15
N LEU A 103 5.11 8.20 -8.07
CA LEU A 103 3.95 9.06 -7.90
C LEU A 103 3.83 9.40 -6.41
N ALA A 104 4.15 10.63 -6.04
CA ALA A 104 4.16 11.10 -4.66
C ALA A 104 3.02 12.09 -4.41
N LYS A 105 2.51 12.14 -3.19
CA LYS A 105 1.63 13.23 -2.74
C LYS A 105 2.43 14.54 -2.75
N HIS A 106 1.89 15.54 -3.40
CA HIS A 106 2.43 16.90 -3.37
C HIS A 106 1.66 17.66 -2.29
N ASP A 107 2.33 17.89 -1.14
CA ASP A 107 1.81 18.78 -0.11
C ASP A 107 2.43 20.16 -0.32
N PRO A 108 1.67 21.14 -0.83
CA PRO A 108 2.19 22.48 -1.07
C PRO A 108 2.60 23.21 0.23
N GLN A 109 2.18 22.73 1.40
CA GLN A 109 2.59 23.28 2.71
C GLN A 109 3.88 22.63 3.24
N ARG A 110 4.28 21.46 2.72
CA ARG A 110 5.51 20.75 3.13
C ARG A 110 6.79 21.26 2.45
N GLY A 111 6.69 22.20 1.53
CA GLY A 111 7.82 22.75 0.74
C GLY A 111 8.72 23.76 1.46
N THR A 112 8.46 24.14 2.71
CA THR A 112 9.23 25.17 3.43
C THR A 112 9.62 24.79 4.86
N GLU A 113 9.33 23.59 5.33
CA GLU A 113 9.77 23.16 6.66
C GLU A 113 10.90 22.14 6.56
N THR A 114 12.14 22.63 6.53
CA THR A 114 13.31 21.90 7.00
C THR A 114 13.13 21.66 8.50
N GLY A 115 12.72 20.44 8.86
CA GLY A 115 12.95 19.90 10.19
C GLY A 115 12.06 20.42 11.30
N SER A 116 10.83 19.98 11.35
CA SER A 116 10.21 19.48 12.58
C SER A 116 9.13 18.48 12.14
N GLY A 117 9.47 17.21 12.21
CA GLY A 117 8.50 16.15 12.06
C GLY A 117 7.45 16.33 13.14
N THR A 118 6.30 16.84 12.80
CA THR A 118 5.10 16.54 13.57
C THR A 118 4.93 15.03 13.44
N GLU A 119 5.45 14.29 14.43
CA GLU A 119 5.20 12.86 14.57
C GLU A 119 3.68 12.70 14.55
N SER A 120 3.14 12.21 13.43
CA SER A 120 1.72 11.88 13.39
C SER A 120 1.54 10.68 14.30
N VAL A 121 0.96 10.92 15.46
CA VAL A 121 0.67 9.89 16.46
C VAL A 121 -0.75 9.43 16.23
N GLY A 122 -0.90 8.19 15.82
CA GLY A 122 -2.20 7.53 15.74
C GLY A 122 -2.56 6.80 17.02
N MET A 123 -3.75 6.18 16.99
CA MET A 123 -4.29 5.40 18.10
C MET A 123 -4.95 4.12 17.58
N VAL A 124 -4.78 3.02 18.29
CA VAL A 124 -5.46 1.75 18.01
C VAL A 124 -6.94 1.88 18.43
N GLU A 125 -7.86 1.81 17.47
CA GLU A 125 -9.30 1.81 17.73
C GLU A 125 -9.89 0.40 17.88
N LEU A 126 -9.24 -0.58 17.22
CA LEU A 126 -9.69 -1.96 17.29
C LEU A 126 -8.50 -2.89 17.17
N ASN A 127 -8.53 -3.94 17.99
CA ASN A 127 -7.64 -5.07 17.92
C ASN A 127 -8.48 -6.33 17.66
N ALA A 128 -8.11 -7.15 16.68
CA ALA A 128 -8.88 -8.31 16.29
C ALA A 128 -7.99 -9.48 15.85
N LEU A 129 -8.36 -10.68 16.25
CA LEU A 129 -7.69 -11.93 15.96
C LEU A 129 -8.61 -12.90 15.22
N ALA A 130 -8.04 -13.75 14.37
CA ALA A 130 -8.73 -14.91 13.83
C ALA A 130 -7.87 -16.15 14.05
N ALA A 131 -8.45 -17.17 14.69
CA ALA A 131 -7.73 -18.40 15.03
C ALA A 131 -7.40 -19.26 13.79
N GLU A 132 -8.18 -19.12 12.72
CA GLU A 132 -8.10 -19.96 11.52
C GLU A 132 -8.11 -19.13 10.23
N ALA A 133 -7.57 -19.69 9.16
CA ALA A 133 -7.71 -19.12 7.83
C ALA A 133 -9.21 -18.95 7.48
N GLU A 134 -9.58 -17.81 6.94
CA GLU A 134 -10.97 -17.46 6.60
C GLU A 134 -11.96 -17.41 7.79
N GLY A 135 -11.56 -17.82 8.98
CA GLY A 135 -12.37 -17.72 10.20
C GLY A 135 -12.74 -16.26 10.55
N PRO A 136 -13.76 -16.07 11.38
CA PRO A 136 -14.19 -14.73 11.76
C PRO A 136 -13.12 -14.01 12.58
N MET A 137 -12.92 -12.72 12.29
CA MET A 137 -12.13 -11.84 13.15
C MET A 137 -12.92 -11.55 14.43
N ARG A 138 -12.30 -11.76 15.57
CA ARG A 138 -12.87 -11.52 16.90
C ARG A 138 -12.19 -10.31 17.53
N PRO A 139 -12.93 -9.23 17.83
CA PRO A 139 -12.38 -8.12 18.58
C PRO A 139 -11.91 -8.55 19.96
N VAL A 140 -10.76 -8.02 20.38
CA VAL A 140 -10.18 -8.19 21.70
C VAL A 140 -9.73 -6.84 22.25
N SER A 141 -9.75 -6.65 23.57
CA SER A 141 -9.26 -5.41 24.19
C SER A 141 -7.74 -5.31 24.16
N ALA A 142 -7.07 -6.46 24.19
CA ALA A 142 -5.62 -6.57 24.17
C ALA A 142 -5.20 -7.85 23.45
N ALA A 143 -4.00 -7.84 22.87
CA ALA A 143 -3.36 -9.01 22.25
C ALA A 143 -1.87 -9.02 22.57
N GLU A 144 -1.35 -10.17 22.97
CA GLU A 144 0.07 -10.41 23.19
C GLU A 144 0.76 -10.51 21.81
N ALA A 145 1.79 -9.73 21.61
CA ALA A 145 2.66 -9.77 20.45
C ALA A 145 3.93 -10.55 20.76
N VAL A 146 4.34 -11.41 19.84
CA VAL A 146 5.53 -12.25 19.96
C VAL A 146 6.48 -11.91 18.81
N GLU A 147 7.72 -11.59 19.13
CA GLU A 147 8.77 -11.21 18.16
C GLU A 147 8.88 -12.26 17.04
N GLY A 148 8.83 -11.78 15.78
CA GLY A 148 8.95 -12.59 14.56
C GLY A 148 7.83 -13.61 14.34
N ARG A 149 6.74 -13.55 15.14
CA ARG A 149 5.62 -14.49 15.04
C ARG A 149 4.26 -13.80 14.85
N GLY A 150 4.09 -12.60 15.42
CA GLY A 150 2.85 -11.85 15.37
C GLY A 150 2.02 -11.92 16.63
N LEU A 151 0.70 -11.86 16.53
CA LEU A 151 -0.19 -11.82 17.68
C LEU A 151 -0.57 -13.23 18.14
N LEU A 152 -0.33 -13.51 19.41
CA LEU A 152 -0.58 -14.83 20.01
C LEU A 152 -2.05 -15.25 19.81
N GLY A 153 -2.22 -16.46 19.27
CA GLY A 153 -3.53 -17.02 18.95
C GLY A 153 -4.11 -16.56 17.62
N ASP A 154 -3.45 -15.65 16.87
CA ASP A 154 -3.84 -15.35 15.50
C ASP A 154 -3.39 -16.48 14.54
N ARG A 155 -4.11 -16.62 13.43
CA ARG A 155 -3.83 -17.62 12.39
C ARG A 155 -2.41 -17.53 11.80
N TYR A 156 -1.84 -16.32 11.70
CA TYR A 156 -0.50 -16.14 11.15
C TYR A 156 0.58 -16.54 12.15
N GLU A 157 0.40 -16.25 13.44
CA GLU A 157 1.28 -16.70 14.51
C GLU A 157 1.36 -18.25 14.54
N ARG A 158 0.25 -18.91 14.25
CA ARG A 158 0.16 -20.38 14.18
C ARG A 158 0.61 -20.99 12.85
N GLY A 159 1.00 -20.18 11.89
CA GLY A 159 1.30 -20.67 10.54
C GLY A 159 0.08 -21.19 9.77
N ALA A 160 -1.13 -20.92 10.24
CA ALA A 160 -2.41 -21.39 9.68
C ALA A 160 -3.11 -20.32 8.81
N GLY A 161 -2.47 -19.20 8.53
CA GLY A 161 -3.02 -18.15 7.65
C GLY A 161 -3.03 -18.58 6.19
N THR A 162 -3.99 -18.08 5.41
CA THR A 162 -4.15 -18.38 3.97
C THR A 162 -2.86 -18.19 3.15
N PHE A 163 -1.98 -17.29 3.58
CA PHE A 163 -0.72 -16.98 2.89
C PHE A 163 0.52 -17.39 3.67
N SER A 164 0.41 -18.13 4.78
CA SER A 164 1.55 -18.55 5.62
C SER A 164 2.55 -19.41 4.86
N SER A 165 2.09 -20.22 3.90
CA SER A 165 2.98 -21.08 3.09
C SER A 165 3.89 -20.30 2.12
N LYS A 166 3.59 -19.02 1.85
CA LYS A 166 4.42 -18.23 0.95
C LYS A 166 5.75 -17.82 1.57
N GLY A 167 5.84 -17.86 2.89
CA GLY A 167 7.01 -17.37 3.65
C GLY A 167 7.25 -15.86 3.44
N GLY A 168 8.21 -15.30 4.15
CA GLY A 168 8.66 -13.94 3.96
C GLY A 168 8.17 -12.97 5.03
N ARG A 169 8.54 -11.70 4.85
CA ARG A 169 8.29 -10.60 5.80
C ARG A 169 6.91 -9.98 5.66
N GLY A 170 6.43 -9.35 6.73
CA GLY A 170 5.18 -8.60 6.75
C GLY A 170 3.94 -9.48 6.89
N TYR A 171 4.06 -10.61 7.56
CA TYR A 171 2.92 -11.48 7.86
C TYR A 171 2.54 -11.49 9.34
N ASP A 172 3.37 -10.91 10.22
CA ASP A 172 3.17 -10.96 11.67
C ASP A 172 2.00 -10.08 12.11
N LEU A 173 1.88 -8.89 11.51
CA LEU A 173 0.89 -7.90 11.89
C LEU A 173 0.31 -7.19 10.65
N THR A 174 -0.99 -6.91 10.70
CA THR A 174 -1.68 -6.12 9.67
C THR A 174 -2.50 -5.00 10.29
N LEU A 175 -2.36 -3.79 9.73
CA LEU A 175 -3.08 -2.60 10.16
C LEU A 175 -3.94 -2.04 9.01
N VAL A 176 -5.01 -1.32 9.34
CA VAL A 176 -5.78 -0.49 8.39
C VAL A 176 -6.18 0.82 9.06
N GLU A 177 -6.24 1.89 8.26
CA GLU A 177 -6.70 3.19 8.73
C GLU A 177 -8.23 3.17 8.94
N ALA A 178 -8.71 3.70 10.05
CA ALA A 178 -10.14 3.89 10.31
C ALA A 178 -10.76 4.79 9.24
N GLU A 179 -10.05 5.82 8.85
CA GLU A 179 -10.44 6.78 7.81
C GLU A 179 -10.64 6.10 6.43
N ALA A 180 -9.85 5.09 6.11
CA ALA A 180 -10.02 4.33 4.87
C ALA A 180 -11.33 3.53 4.86
N LEU A 181 -11.73 3.00 6.01
CA LEU A 181 -13.00 2.28 6.15
C LEU A 181 -14.20 3.23 6.13
N GLU A 182 -14.05 4.42 6.71
CA GLU A 182 -15.07 5.48 6.66
C GLU A 182 -15.27 6.01 5.25
N GLU A 183 -14.19 6.27 4.51
CA GLU A 183 -14.26 6.67 3.10
C GLU A 183 -14.92 5.59 2.23
N LEU A 184 -14.61 4.31 2.49
CA LEU A 184 -15.26 3.18 1.82
C LEU A 184 -16.78 3.18 2.07
N SER A 185 -17.18 3.39 3.33
CA SER A 185 -18.59 3.49 3.72
C SER A 185 -19.28 4.68 3.06
N ALA A 186 -18.63 5.85 3.02
CA ALA A 186 -19.15 7.04 2.36
C ALA A 186 -19.40 6.83 0.84
N ARG A 187 -18.68 5.88 0.23
CA ARG A 187 -18.88 5.46 -1.17
C ARG A 187 -19.95 4.35 -1.32
N GLY A 188 -20.70 4.04 -0.24
CA GLY A 188 -21.78 3.05 -0.24
C GLY A 188 -21.33 1.59 -0.04
N VAL A 189 -20.08 1.35 0.31
CA VAL A 189 -19.56 0.00 0.59
C VAL A 189 -19.26 -0.11 2.08
N GLU A 190 -20.27 -0.44 2.88
CA GLU A 190 -20.10 -0.61 4.32
C GLU A 190 -19.25 -1.85 4.63
N LEU A 191 -18.18 -1.65 5.41
CA LEU A 191 -17.32 -2.70 5.93
C LEU A 191 -17.05 -2.42 7.42
N ALA A 192 -17.67 -3.19 8.29
CA ALA A 192 -17.41 -3.08 9.72
C ALA A 192 -15.90 -3.28 10.01
N PRO A 193 -15.29 -2.47 10.88
CA PRO A 193 -13.84 -2.52 11.17
C PRO A 193 -13.33 -3.93 11.47
N ALA A 194 -14.02 -4.69 12.30
CA ALA A 194 -13.66 -6.07 12.60
C ALA A 194 -13.72 -7.02 11.37
N LYS A 195 -14.47 -6.67 10.32
CA LYS A 195 -14.56 -7.45 9.08
C LYS A 195 -13.49 -7.09 8.05
N ALA A 196 -12.72 -6.03 8.27
CA ALA A 196 -11.65 -5.62 7.34
C ALA A 196 -10.51 -6.63 7.24
N ARG A 197 -10.51 -7.66 8.11
CA ARG A 197 -9.52 -8.73 8.15
C ARG A 197 -8.08 -8.24 8.36
N ARG A 198 -7.97 -7.16 9.11
CA ARG A 198 -6.72 -6.65 9.67
C ARG A 198 -6.72 -6.86 11.19
N ASN A 199 -5.52 -7.01 11.75
CA ASN A 199 -5.37 -7.20 13.18
C ASN A 199 -5.68 -5.92 13.94
N LEU A 200 -5.22 -4.77 13.43
CA LEU A 200 -5.44 -3.47 14.05
C LEU A 200 -6.18 -2.53 13.11
N VAL A 201 -7.09 -1.74 13.67
CA VAL A 201 -7.60 -0.52 13.04
C VAL A 201 -7.00 0.65 13.79
N ALA A 202 -6.28 1.51 13.10
CA ALA A 202 -5.61 2.68 13.65
C ALA A 202 -6.23 3.96 13.08
N ARG A 203 -6.32 5.00 13.90
CA ARG A 203 -6.81 6.32 13.51
C ARG A 203 -5.72 7.36 13.68
N GLY A 204 -5.73 8.39 12.81
CA GLY A 204 -4.91 9.59 12.94
C GLY A 204 -3.46 9.41 12.49
N ILE A 205 -3.14 8.33 11.78
CA ILE A 205 -1.82 8.07 11.25
C ILE A 205 -1.90 7.58 9.80
N ALA A 206 -1.05 8.13 8.94
CA ALA A 206 -0.89 7.64 7.58
C ALA A 206 -0.01 6.38 7.60
N LEU A 207 -0.60 5.20 7.46
CA LEU A 207 0.13 3.93 7.52
C LEU A 207 1.14 3.76 6.38
N ASP A 208 0.95 4.44 5.26
CA ASP A 208 1.90 4.44 4.15
C ASP A 208 3.24 5.07 4.53
N ASP A 209 3.24 6.06 5.46
CA ASP A 209 4.46 6.72 5.93
C ASP A 209 5.32 5.79 6.81
N LEU A 210 4.74 4.71 7.31
CA LEU A 210 5.45 3.70 8.10
C LEU A 210 6.14 2.62 7.24
N ILE A 211 5.94 2.62 5.92
CA ILE A 211 6.58 1.63 5.04
C ILE A 211 8.09 1.88 5.01
N GLY A 212 8.87 0.85 5.31
CA GLY A 212 10.34 0.93 5.40
C GLY A 212 10.83 1.57 6.69
N GLN A 213 9.95 1.84 7.65
CA GLN A 213 10.26 2.50 8.91
C GLN A 213 10.04 1.56 10.10
N ARG A 214 10.79 1.80 11.18
CA ARG A 214 10.42 1.29 12.51
C ARG A 214 9.31 2.16 13.07
N PHE A 215 8.38 1.53 13.74
CA PHE A 215 7.30 2.21 14.45
C PHE A 215 6.93 1.44 15.70
N ARG A 216 6.18 2.07 16.58
CA ARG A 216 5.71 1.45 17.82
C ARG A 216 4.19 1.44 17.87
N VAL A 217 3.65 0.36 18.40
CA VAL A 217 2.24 0.25 18.78
C VAL A 217 2.20 -0.07 20.28
N GLY A 218 1.83 0.91 21.10
CA GLY A 218 1.96 0.81 22.55
C GLY A 218 3.43 0.59 22.94
N GLU A 219 3.75 -0.56 23.53
CA GLU A 219 5.13 -0.94 23.87
C GLU A 219 5.83 -1.80 22.81
N VAL A 220 5.08 -2.29 21.80
CA VAL A 220 5.58 -3.24 20.81
C VAL A 220 6.25 -2.52 19.65
N GLU A 221 7.52 -2.84 19.39
CA GLU A 221 8.23 -2.36 18.22
C GLU A 221 7.88 -3.20 16.98
N CYS A 222 7.70 -2.52 15.86
CA CYS A 222 7.32 -3.11 14.58
C CYS A 222 8.16 -2.52 13.44
N PHE A 223 8.15 -3.21 12.30
CA PHE A 223 8.73 -2.70 11.06
C PHE A 223 7.70 -2.79 9.92
N GLY A 224 7.41 -1.65 9.29
CA GLY A 224 6.49 -1.57 8.17
C GLY A 224 7.11 -2.14 6.90
N GLN A 225 6.58 -3.26 6.42
CA GLN A 225 7.16 -3.95 5.27
C GLN A 225 6.61 -3.46 3.94
N ARG A 226 5.30 -3.38 3.81
CA ARG A 226 4.62 -3.00 2.56
C ARG A 226 3.13 -2.76 2.79
N ARG A 227 2.47 -2.21 1.79
CA ARG A 227 0.99 -2.13 1.78
C ARG A 227 0.36 -3.52 1.91
N CYS A 228 -0.73 -3.57 2.64
CA CYS A 228 -1.63 -4.72 2.71
C CYS A 228 -2.73 -4.57 1.68
N GLU A 229 -2.38 -4.62 0.39
CA GLU A 229 -3.32 -4.41 -0.70
C GLU A 229 -4.56 -5.32 -0.60
N PRO A 230 -5.74 -4.82 -0.96
CA PRO A 230 -6.93 -5.64 -1.07
C PRO A 230 -6.76 -6.65 -2.21
N CYS A 231 -7.44 -7.77 -2.12
CA CYS A 231 -7.41 -8.81 -3.13
C CYS A 231 -8.79 -9.47 -3.29
N SER A 232 -8.96 -10.25 -4.35
CA SER A 232 -10.20 -11.00 -4.60
C SER A 232 -10.58 -11.91 -3.43
N HIS A 233 -9.59 -12.45 -2.70
CA HIS A 233 -9.83 -13.23 -1.50
C HIS A 233 -10.49 -12.39 -0.39
N LEU A 234 -10.02 -11.16 -0.14
CA LEU A 234 -10.65 -10.24 0.82
C LEU A 234 -12.08 -9.92 0.41
N GLU A 235 -12.31 -9.59 -0.87
CA GLU A 235 -13.64 -9.28 -1.37
C GLU A 235 -14.61 -10.45 -1.22
N ARG A 236 -14.16 -11.68 -1.52
CA ARG A 236 -14.95 -12.90 -1.33
C ARG A 236 -15.36 -13.13 0.14
N LEU A 237 -14.47 -12.82 1.09
CA LEU A 237 -14.73 -12.96 2.53
C LEU A 237 -15.51 -11.81 3.14
N THR A 238 -15.71 -10.73 2.39
CA THR A 238 -16.38 -9.52 2.87
C THR A 238 -17.61 -9.21 2.01
N ARG A 239 -17.45 -8.37 1.00
CA ARG A 239 -18.54 -8.00 0.08
C ARG A 239 -18.00 -7.37 -1.22
N PRO A 240 -18.79 -7.38 -2.30
CA PRO A 240 -18.45 -6.71 -3.55
C PRO A 240 -18.16 -5.22 -3.32
N GLY A 241 -17.14 -4.70 -4.03
CA GLY A 241 -16.71 -3.31 -3.97
C GLY A 241 -15.55 -3.03 -2.99
N VAL A 242 -15.27 -3.94 -2.06
CA VAL A 242 -14.18 -3.80 -1.08
C VAL A 242 -12.81 -3.80 -1.78
N LEU A 243 -12.62 -4.70 -2.75
CA LEU A 243 -11.37 -4.74 -3.53
C LEU A 243 -11.09 -3.38 -4.17
N ARG A 244 -12.05 -2.88 -4.95
CA ARG A 244 -11.90 -1.61 -5.67
C ARG A 244 -11.80 -0.41 -4.73
N GLY A 245 -12.59 -0.40 -3.67
CA GLY A 245 -12.69 0.73 -2.74
C GLY A 245 -11.48 0.90 -1.82
N LEU A 246 -10.72 -0.17 -1.58
CA LEU A 246 -9.51 -0.16 -0.74
C LEU A 246 -8.20 -0.25 -1.53
N VAL A 247 -8.22 -0.13 -2.86
CA VAL A 247 -6.97 -0.06 -3.65
C VAL A 247 -6.10 1.07 -3.10
N HIS A 248 -4.83 0.75 -2.79
CA HIS A 248 -3.84 1.63 -2.14
C HIS A 248 -4.22 2.15 -0.74
N ARG A 249 -5.34 1.71 -0.19
CA ARG A 249 -5.84 2.05 1.15
C ARG A 249 -6.14 0.81 2.00
N GLY A 250 -5.67 -0.36 1.55
CA GLY A 250 -5.90 -1.64 2.23
C GLY A 250 -5.09 -1.83 3.52
N GLY A 251 -4.24 -0.88 3.88
CA GLY A 251 -3.47 -0.82 5.10
C GLY A 251 -2.01 -1.28 4.97
N LEU A 252 -1.38 -1.60 6.09
CA LEU A 252 0.04 -1.94 6.24
C LEU A 252 0.22 -3.40 6.64
N ARG A 253 1.26 -4.02 6.12
CA ARG A 253 1.84 -5.28 6.63
C ARG A 253 3.14 -4.97 7.35
N ALA A 254 3.29 -5.54 8.54
CA ALA A 254 4.45 -5.31 9.38
C ALA A 254 4.99 -6.60 9.98
N ASP A 255 6.26 -6.57 10.36
CA ASP A 255 6.89 -7.53 11.23
C ASP A 255 6.85 -7.02 12.67
N VAL A 256 6.70 -7.91 13.64
CA VAL A 256 6.81 -7.65 15.08
C VAL A 256 8.27 -7.83 15.49
N LEU A 257 8.87 -6.81 16.08
CA LEU A 257 10.29 -6.77 16.43
C LEU A 257 10.56 -6.91 17.93
N SER A 258 9.54 -6.88 18.77
CA SER A 258 9.67 -7.11 20.21
C SER A 258 8.42 -7.80 20.76
N ASP A 259 8.59 -8.55 21.83
CA ASP A 259 7.46 -9.02 22.63
C ASP A 259 6.77 -7.86 23.35
N GLY A 260 5.50 -8.00 23.67
CA GLY A 260 4.73 -7.03 24.42
C GLY A 260 3.23 -7.20 24.24
N GLU A 261 2.45 -6.29 24.77
CA GLU A 261 0.99 -6.32 24.64
C GLU A 261 0.50 -5.09 23.88
N ILE A 262 -0.39 -5.29 22.90
CA ILE A 262 -1.08 -4.23 22.15
C ILE A 262 -2.51 -4.13 22.66
N ARG A 263 -2.92 -2.93 23.09
CA ARG A 263 -4.26 -2.63 23.60
C ARG A 263 -5.02 -1.66 22.72
N VAL A 264 -6.32 -1.73 22.74
CA VAL A 264 -7.17 -0.65 22.22
C VAL A 264 -6.86 0.64 23.02
N GLY A 265 -6.63 1.75 22.31
CA GLY A 265 -6.20 3.01 22.89
C GLY A 265 -4.67 3.24 22.85
N ASP A 266 -3.88 2.24 22.51
CA ASP A 266 -2.42 2.40 22.38
C ASP A 266 -2.06 3.33 21.24
N ARG A 267 -0.95 4.07 21.42
CA ARG A 267 -0.40 4.94 20.40
C ARG A 267 0.24 4.14 19.27
N VAL A 268 0.14 4.67 18.06
CA VAL A 268 0.88 4.20 16.88
C VAL A 268 1.76 5.37 16.42
N GLU A 269 3.07 5.21 16.47
CA GLU A 269 4.02 6.31 16.20
C GLU A 269 5.26 5.80 15.47
N ALA A 270 5.77 6.58 14.52
CA ALA A 270 7.06 6.29 13.88
C ALA A 270 8.19 6.41 14.91
N LEU A 271 9.21 5.55 14.80
CA LEU A 271 10.44 5.68 15.57
C LEU A 271 11.50 6.37 14.69
N ALA A 272 12.15 7.38 15.27
CA ALA A 272 13.22 8.14 14.61
C ALA A 272 14.45 7.28 14.27
#